data_2c7fde7405df88e2934b19e5ed414b8c
#
_entry.id   2c7fde7405df88e2934b19e5ed414b8c
#
_cell.length_a   1.000
_cell.length_b   1.000
_cell.length_c   1.000
_cell.angle_alpha   90.00
_cell.angle_beta   90.00
_cell.angle_gamma   90.00
#
_symmetry.space_group_name_H-M   'P 1'
#
loop_
_entity.id
_entity.type
_entity.pdbx_description
1 polymer ?
#
loop_
_entity_poly.entity_id
_entity_poly.type
_entity_poly.pdbx_seq_one_letter_code
_entity_poly.pdbx_strand_id
1 'polypeptide(L)'
;MLLAGGLLLVLFGLANKLPFIIALIGTITLISYENNLKARGLSGNIAVGFMSGAVFLFAGMVVNDPGPTLWIFGLAVLATISREIIKDIQDLEGDSDRFTLPARIGITNSLILAGTILIIAWSLSFTAIPQFDGVALNAYVIGISAANVL
;
A
#
# COMPACT_ATOMS: atom_id res chain seq x y z
N MET A 1 -21.93 -7.42 -8.26
CA MET A 1 -22.59 -8.30 -7.27
C MET A 1 -21.61 -8.80 -6.20
N LEU A 2 -20.41 -9.30 -6.55
CA LEU A 2 -19.44 -9.86 -5.58
C LEU A 2 -18.97 -8.83 -4.53
N LEU A 3 -18.63 -7.60 -4.93
CA LEU A 3 -18.20 -6.55 -4.00
C LEU A 3 -19.28 -6.21 -2.96
N ALA A 4 -20.53 -6.07 -3.40
CA ALA A 4 -21.65 -5.78 -2.49
C ALA A 4 -21.87 -6.93 -1.51
N GLY A 5 -21.81 -8.18 -1.99
CA GLY A 5 -21.92 -9.36 -1.12
C GLY A 5 -20.78 -9.43 -0.09
N GLY A 6 -19.54 -9.15 -0.50
CA GLY A 6 -18.39 -9.09 0.41
C GLY A 6 -18.55 -8.01 1.49
N LEU A 7 -18.99 -6.80 1.11
CA LEU A 7 -19.24 -5.72 2.05
C LEU A 7 -20.36 -6.07 3.08
N LEU A 8 -21.42 -6.72 2.61
CA LEU A 8 -22.50 -7.17 3.51
C LEU A 8 -22.02 -8.23 4.50
N LEU A 9 -21.19 -9.18 4.04
CA LEU A 9 -20.59 -10.19 4.93
C LEU A 9 -19.72 -9.54 6.02
N VAL A 10 -18.91 -8.56 5.66
CA VAL A 10 -18.09 -7.82 6.64
C VAL A 10 -18.97 -7.02 7.61
N LEU A 11 -20.01 -6.36 7.10
CA LEU A 11 -20.91 -5.55 7.92
C LEU A 11 -21.66 -6.38 8.96
N PHE A 12 -22.20 -7.52 8.57
CA PHE A 12 -23.04 -8.36 9.42
C PHE A 12 -22.26 -9.46 10.14
N GLY A 13 -21.13 -9.90 9.58
CA GLY A 13 -20.31 -10.99 10.12
C GLY A 13 -19.39 -10.57 11.28
N LEU A 14 -19.06 -9.29 11.40
CA LEU A 14 -18.12 -8.81 12.41
C LEU A 14 -18.83 -7.96 13.48
N ALA A 15 -18.49 -8.20 14.75
CA ALA A 15 -18.97 -7.38 15.88
C ALA A 15 -18.41 -5.95 15.81
N ASN A 16 -17.10 -5.82 15.49
CA ASN A 16 -16.45 -4.54 15.26
C ASN A 16 -16.80 -4.03 13.85
N LYS A 17 -17.24 -2.78 13.73
CA LYS A 17 -17.61 -2.16 12.44
C LYS A 17 -16.48 -1.41 11.76
N LEU A 18 -15.33 -1.24 12.41
CA LEU A 18 -14.15 -0.58 11.81
C LEU A 18 -13.63 -1.31 10.55
N PRO A 19 -13.53 -2.65 10.50
CA PRO A 19 -13.17 -3.36 9.28
C PRO A 19 -14.10 -3.05 8.10
N PHE A 20 -15.40 -2.87 8.36
CA PHE A 20 -16.34 -2.49 7.31
C PHE A 20 -16.02 -1.12 6.72
N ILE A 21 -15.63 -0.15 7.54
CA ILE A 21 -15.23 1.19 7.07
C ILE A 21 -13.99 1.08 6.19
N ILE A 22 -12.98 0.30 6.58
CA ILE A 22 -11.78 0.07 5.77
C ILE A 22 -12.12 -0.59 4.44
N ALA A 23 -12.95 -1.62 4.45
CA ALA A 23 -13.40 -2.30 3.23
C ALA A 23 -14.20 -1.38 2.31
N LEU A 24 -15.05 -0.51 2.87
CA LEU A 24 -15.81 0.47 2.11
C LEU A 24 -14.90 1.52 1.45
N ILE A 25 -13.94 2.07 2.21
CA ILE A 25 -12.95 3.02 1.68
C ILE A 25 -12.12 2.35 0.57
N GLY A 26 -11.66 1.10 0.79
CA GLY A 26 -10.93 0.33 -0.23
C GLY A 26 -11.75 0.13 -1.50
N THR A 27 -13.04 -0.18 -1.37
CA THR A 27 -13.96 -0.35 -2.50
C THR A 27 -14.15 0.95 -3.28
N ILE A 28 -14.34 2.08 -2.58
CA ILE A 28 -14.47 3.40 -3.20
C ILE A 28 -13.16 3.76 -3.92
N THR A 29 -12.01 3.48 -3.29
CA THR A 29 -10.69 3.72 -3.90
C THR A 29 -10.50 2.88 -5.16
N LEU A 30 -10.88 1.60 -5.15
CA LEU A 30 -10.83 0.71 -6.31
C LEU A 30 -11.68 1.23 -7.48
N ILE A 31 -12.92 1.61 -7.21
CA ILE A 31 -13.82 2.17 -8.23
C ILE A 31 -13.25 3.49 -8.78
N SER A 32 -12.74 4.35 -7.91
CA SER A 32 -12.13 5.62 -8.31
C SER A 32 -10.85 5.39 -9.13
N TYR A 33 -10.07 4.38 -8.79
CA TYR A 33 -8.87 3.99 -9.53
C TYR A 33 -9.23 3.58 -10.96
N GLU A 34 -10.16 2.65 -11.13
CA GLU A 34 -10.57 2.17 -12.45
C GLU A 34 -11.16 3.29 -13.32
N ASN A 35 -11.96 4.18 -12.74
CA ASN A 35 -12.66 5.23 -13.49
C ASN A 35 -11.75 6.44 -13.83
N ASN A 36 -10.84 6.83 -12.93
CA ASN A 36 -10.17 8.12 -13.05
C ASN A 36 -8.67 8.12 -12.71
N LEU A 37 -8.21 7.32 -11.76
CA LEU A 37 -6.86 7.48 -11.18
C LEU A 37 -5.81 6.69 -11.96
N LYS A 38 -6.20 5.62 -12.65
CA LYS A 38 -5.32 4.75 -13.43
C LYS A 38 -4.44 5.50 -14.45
N ALA A 39 -4.96 6.59 -15.01
CA ALA A 39 -4.25 7.41 -15.99
C ALA A 39 -3.57 8.66 -15.38
N ARG A 40 -3.61 8.85 -14.06
CA ARG A 40 -3.21 10.10 -13.39
C ARG A 40 -1.86 10.06 -12.67
N GLY A 41 -0.97 9.16 -13.03
CA GLY A 41 0.39 9.09 -12.47
C GLY A 41 0.39 8.93 -10.95
N LEU A 42 1.01 9.85 -10.21
CA LEU A 42 1.21 9.72 -8.77
C LEU A 42 -0.07 9.44 -7.97
N SER A 43 -1.22 10.00 -8.35
CA SER A 43 -2.49 9.73 -7.66
C SER A 43 -2.94 8.27 -7.84
N GLY A 44 -2.67 7.67 -9.00
CA GLY A 44 -2.86 6.24 -9.23
C GLY A 44 -1.96 5.40 -8.35
N ASN A 45 -0.67 5.74 -8.29
CA ASN A 45 0.33 5.04 -7.47
C ASN A 45 -0.01 5.10 -5.97
N ILE A 46 -0.49 6.25 -5.49
CA ILE A 46 -0.98 6.40 -4.10
C ILE A 46 -2.20 5.51 -3.85
N ALA A 47 -3.15 5.46 -4.78
CA ALA A 47 -4.34 4.61 -4.63
C ALA A 47 -3.98 3.12 -4.56
N VAL A 48 -3.07 2.65 -5.42
CA VAL A 48 -2.57 1.27 -5.40
C VAL A 48 -1.82 1.00 -4.10
N GLY A 49 -0.95 1.91 -3.67
CA GLY A 49 -0.24 1.82 -2.39
C GLY A 49 -1.22 1.70 -1.21
N PHE A 50 -2.21 2.59 -1.15
CA PHE A 50 -3.24 2.54 -0.11
C PHE A 50 -3.98 1.19 -0.11
N MET A 51 -4.44 0.70 -1.26
CA MET A 51 -5.15 -0.58 -1.35
C MET A 51 -4.28 -1.76 -0.88
N SER A 52 -2.99 -1.76 -1.24
CA SER A 52 -2.03 -2.78 -0.79
C SER A 52 -1.82 -2.77 0.72
N GLY A 53 -1.69 -1.59 1.32
CA GLY A 53 -1.54 -1.45 2.77
C GLY A 53 -2.83 -1.72 3.53
N ALA A 54 -3.99 -1.32 3.00
CA ALA A 54 -5.29 -1.42 3.67
C ALA A 54 -5.66 -2.86 4.08
N VAL A 55 -5.10 -3.87 3.41
CA VAL A 55 -5.27 -5.28 3.78
C VAL A 55 -4.75 -5.55 5.20
N PHE A 56 -3.58 -4.99 5.55
CA PHE A 56 -2.99 -5.16 6.88
C PHE A 56 -3.80 -4.41 7.94
N LEU A 57 -4.23 -3.19 7.62
CA LEU A 57 -5.06 -2.40 8.52
C LEU A 57 -6.42 -3.09 8.76
N PHE A 58 -7.03 -3.64 7.72
CA PHE A 58 -8.25 -4.44 7.83
C PHE A 58 -8.06 -5.62 8.78
N ALA A 59 -6.98 -6.39 8.60
CA ALA A 59 -6.66 -7.54 9.45
C ALA A 59 -6.53 -7.13 10.93
N GLY A 60 -5.78 -6.05 11.23
CA GLY A 60 -5.62 -5.56 12.60
C GLY A 60 -6.94 -5.11 13.22
N MET A 61 -7.82 -4.47 12.44
CA MET A 61 -9.14 -4.09 12.93
C MET A 61 -10.06 -5.29 13.18
N VAL A 62 -9.92 -6.38 12.42
CA VAL A 62 -10.68 -7.62 12.65
C VAL A 62 -10.30 -8.27 13.99
N VAL A 63 -9.01 -8.31 14.31
CA VAL A 63 -8.52 -8.89 15.57
C VAL A 63 -8.53 -7.91 16.76
N ASN A 64 -9.01 -6.67 16.56
CA ASN A 64 -9.04 -5.58 17.54
C ASN A 64 -7.64 -5.20 18.07
N ASP A 65 -6.60 -5.42 17.29
CA ASP A 65 -5.23 -5.00 17.59
C ASP A 65 -4.60 -4.31 16.36
N PRO A 66 -4.94 -3.03 16.10
CA PRO A 66 -4.41 -2.31 14.94
C PRO A 66 -3.00 -1.77 15.12
N GLY A 67 -2.43 -1.77 16.33
CA GLY A 67 -1.14 -1.15 16.64
C GLY A 67 -0.02 -1.62 15.70
N PRO A 68 0.37 -2.90 15.73
CA PRO A 68 1.40 -3.42 14.84
C PRO A 68 1.06 -3.31 13.36
N THR A 69 -0.23 -3.48 13.00
CA THR A 69 -0.67 -3.46 11.61
C THR A 69 -0.71 -2.07 10.99
N LEU A 70 -0.82 -1.00 11.80
CA LEU A 70 -0.66 0.38 11.33
C LEU A 70 0.75 0.64 10.78
N TRP A 71 1.78 0.09 11.42
CA TRP A 71 3.15 0.19 10.94
C TRP A 71 3.33 -0.55 9.62
N ILE A 72 2.84 -1.80 9.56
CA ILE A 72 2.90 -2.60 8.32
C ILE A 72 2.11 -1.93 7.20
N PHE A 73 0.93 -1.36 7.50
CA PHE A 73 0.16 -0.55 6.55
C PHE A 73 1.01 0.57 5.95
N GLY A 74 1.63 1.40 6.79
CA GLY A 74 2.44 2.53 6.32
C GLY A 74 3.62 2.09 5.46
N LEU A 75 4.33 1.05 5.88
CA LEU A 75 5.46 0.49 5.14
C LEU A 75 5.03 -0.09 3.79
N ALA A 76 3.93 -0.85 3.76
CA ALA A 76 3.37 -1.42 2.54
C ALA A 76 2.93 -0.33 1.55
N VAL A 77 2.30 0.74 2.05
CA VAL A 77 1.93 1.90 1.22
C VAL A 77 3.16 2.51 0.55
N LEU A 78 4.19 2.85 1.33
CA LEU A 78 5.40 3.50 0.82
C LEU A 78 6.15 2.59 -0.17
N ALA A 79 6.37 1.34 0.18
CA ALA A 79 7.05 0.37 -0.70
C ALA A 79 6.29 0.17 -2.02
N THR A 80 4.96 0.07 -1.97
CA THR A 80 4.14 -0.09 -3.17
C THR A 80 4.17 1.18 -4.04
N ILE A 81 4.07 2.38 -3.45
CA ILE A 81 4.18 3.63 -4.22
C ILE A 81 5.54 3.70 -4.95
N SER A 82 6.63 3.40 -4.25
CA SER A 82 7.96 3.37 -4.86
C SER A 82 8.01 2.38 -6.04
N ARG A 83 7.52 1.16 -5.84
CA ARG A 83 7.45 0.12 -6.88
C ARG A 83 6.62 0.56 -8.09
N GLU A 84 5.43 1.16 -7.88
CA GLU A 84 4.59 1.63 -8.99
C GLU A 84 5.25 2.76 -9.78
N ILE A 85 5.99 3.68 -9.12
CA ILE A 85 6.77 4.71 -9.83
C ILE A 85 7.86 4.06 -10.70
N ILE A 86 8.56 3.05 -10.20
CA ILE A 86 9.58 2.33 -10.99
C ILE A 86 8.94 1.61 -12.18
N LYS A 87 7.80 0.99 -11.97
CA LYS A 87 7.03 0.34 -13.03
C LYS A 87 6.58 1.34 -14.11
N ASP A 88 6.08 2.51 -13.70
CA ASP A 88 5.72 3.59 -14.65
C ASP A 88 6.91 4.02 -15.51
N ILE A 89 8.15 3.96 -14.99
CA ILE A 89 9.37 4.25 -15.76
C ILE A 89 9.63 3.15 -16.79
N GLN A 90 9.47 1.88 -16.40
CA GLN A 90 9.67 0.75 -17.30
C GLN A 90 8.64 0.72 -18.44
N ASP A 91 7.41 1.12 -18.14
CA ASP A 91 6.29 1.09 -19.08
C ASP A 91 6.20 2.39 -19.94
N LEU A 92 7.10 3.37 -19.73
CA LEU A 92 7.01 4.72 -20.32
C LEU A 92 6.93 4.73 -21.86
N GLU A 93 7.66 3.82 -22.53
CA GLU A 93 7.66 3.73 -23.98
C GLU A 93 6.36 3.14 -24.54
N GLY A 94 5.68 2.28 -23.77
CA GLY A 94 4.43 1.63 -24.17
C GLY A 94 3.16 2.41 -23.81
N ASP A 95 3.24 3.33 -22.87
CA ASP A 95 2.10 4.03 -22.26
C ASP A 95 2.00 5.50 -22.74
N SER A 96 2.11 5.74 -24.04
CA SER A 96 2.09 7.10 -24.63
C SER A 96 0.84 7.93 -24.27
N ASP A 97 -0.27 7.28 -23.93
CA ASP A 97 -1.55 7.93 -23.65
C ASP A 97 -1.79 8.20 -22.15
N ARG A 98 -0.82 7.83 -21.28
CA ARG A 98 -0.95 8.02 -19.83
C ARG A 98 -0.10 9.17 -19.33
N PHE A 99 -0.68 10.02 -18.48
CA PHE A 99 0.03 11.10 -17.78
C PHE A 99 0.73 10.55 -16.53
N THR A 100 1.65 9.58 -16.73
CA THR A 100 2.43 8.99 -15.64
C THR A 100 3.38 9.99 -15.02
N LEU A 101 3.89 9.69 -13.82
CA LEU A 101 4.84 10.57 -13.14
C LEU A 101 6.12 10.77 -13.96
N PRO A 102 6.77 9.71 -14.53
CA PRO A 102 7.95 9.89 -15.36
C PRO A 102 7.72 10.73 -16.61
N ALA A 103 6.52 10.68 -17.20
CA ALA A 103 6.16 11.54 -18.33
C ALA A 103 6.12 13.04 -17.96
N ARG A 104 5.85 13.37 -16.67
CA ARG A 104 5.75 14.75 -16.19
C ARG A 104 7.05 15.33 -15.68
N ILE A 105 7.81 14.59 -14.88
CA ILE A 105 9.01 15.09 -14.20
C ILE A 105 10.31 14.48 -14.72
N GLY A 106 10.22 13.57 -15.69
CA GLY A 106 11.34 12.85 -16.26
C GLY A 106 11.76 11.62 -15.45
N ILE A 107 12.51 10.72 -16.10
CA ILE A 107 12.95 9.45 -15.52
C ILE A 107 13.83 9.67 -14.29
N THR A 108 14.83 10.55 -14.39
CA THR A 108 15.80 10.79 -13.30
C THR A 108 15.12 11.26 -12.02
N ASN A 109 14.21 12.25 -12.11
CA ASN A 109 13.51 12.76 -10.94
C ASN A 109 12.56 11.72 -10.35
N SER A 110 11.93 10.90 -11.20
CA SER A 110 11.07 9.80 -10.77
C SER A 110 11.85 8.72 -10.03
N LEU A 111 13.06 8.36 -10.50
CA LEU A 111 13.95 7.42 -9.81
C LEU A 111 14.41 7.98 -8.45
N ILE A 112 14.78 9.25 -8.39
CA ILE A 112 15.17 9.90 -7.13
C ILE A 112 14.00 9.86 -6.14
N LEU A 113 12.79 10.18 -6.60
CA LEU A 113 11.60 10.15 -5.74
C LEU A 113 11.31 8.74 -5.24
N ALA A 114 11.30 7.75 -6.14
CA ALA A 114 11.07 6.35 -5.78
C ALA A 114 12.10 5.84 -4.78
N GLY A 115 13.39 6.11 -5.03
CA GLY A 115 14.48 5.74 -4.13
C GLY A 115 14.36 6.43 -2.77
N THR A 116 14.00 7.71 -2.74
CA THR A 116 13.79 8.43 -1.49
C THR A 116 12.65 7.82 -0.67
N ILE A 117 11.51 7.52 -1.30
CA ILE A 117 10.38 6.86 -0.64
C ILE A 117 10.80 5.50 -0.08
N LEU A 118 11.57 4.72 -0.85
CA LEU A 118 12.03 3.41 -0.42
C LEU A 118 13.00 3.51 0.78
N ILE A 119 13.93 4.46 0.77
CA ILE A 119 14.84 4.72 1.89
C ILE A 119 14.07 5.12 3.14
N ILE A 120 13.04 5.98 2.99
CA ILE A 120 12.17 6.36 4.12
C ILE A 120 11.45 5.12 4.66
N ALA A 121 10.85 4.29 3.80
CA ALA A 121 10.18 3.06 4.21
C ALA A 121 11.15 2.12 4.94
N TRP A 122 12.35 1.94 4.40
CA TRP A 122 13.40 1.14 5.02
C TRP A 122 13.81 1.67 6.39
N SER A 123 14.05 2.97 6.52
CA SER A 123 14.39 3.60 7.80
C SER A 123 13.27 3.46 8.84
N LEU A 124 12.01 3.66 8.41
CA LEU A 124 10.84 3.51 9.27
C LEU A 124 10.62 2.05 9.70
N SER A 125 11.07 1.06 8.92
CA SER A 125 10.93 -0.35 9.29
C SER A 125 11.63 -0.69 10.60
N PHE A 126 12.74 -0.03 10.92
CA PHE A 126 13.43 -0.22 12.19
C PHE A 126 12.66 0.36 13.39
N THR A 127 11.91 1.44 13.18
CA THR A 127 11.09 2.05 14.23
C THR A 127 9.85 1.23 14.57
N ALA A 128 9.47 0.31 13.69
CA ALA A 128 8.36 -0.61 13.90
C ALA A 128 8.72 -1.80 14.82
N ILE A 129 10.01 -2.12 14.99
CA ILE A 129 10.49 -3.26 15.79
C ILE A 129 9.86 -3.32 17.18
N PRO A 130 9.80 -2.22 17.98
CA PRO A 130 9.20 -2.24 19.30
C PRO A 130 7.69 -2.56 19.36
N GLN A 131 7.02 -2.56 18.21
CA GLN A 131 5.59 -2.89 18.12
C GLN A 131 5.32 -4.41 18.06
N PHE A 132 6.37 -5.19 17.93
CA PHE A 132 6.30 -6.65 17.81
C PHE A 132 7.01 -7.33 18.95
N ASP A 133 6.51 -8.48 19.38
CA ASP A 133 7.10 -9.33 20.39
C ASP A 133 7.10 -10.82 19.99
N GLY A 134 7.82 -11.64 20.73
CA GLY A 134 7.83 -13.08 20.55
C GLY A 134 8.06 -13.54 19.11
N VAL A 135 7.19 -14.41 18.61
CA VAL A 135 7.28 -14.99 17.25
C VAL A 135 7.09 -13.93 16.17
N ALA A 136 6.20 -12.93 16.42
CA ALA A 136 5.95 -11.85 15.48
C ALA A 136 7.19 -10.97 15.30
N LEU A 137 7.94 -10.68 16.36
CA LEU A 137 9.20 -9.96 16.27
C LEU A 137 10.23 -10.71 15.41
N ASN A 138 10.42 -12.02 15.69
CA ASN A 138 11.38 -12.81 14.92
C ASN A 138 11.00 -12.86 13.43
N ALA A 139 9.73 -13.08 13.10
CA ALA A 139 9.25 -13.09 11.72
C ALA A 139 9.45 -11.72 11.03
N TYR A 140 9.18 -10.63 11.74
CA TYR A 140 9.38 -9.27 11.24
C TYR A 140 10.85 -8.97 10.96
N VAL A 141 11.75 -9.26 11.91
CA VAL A 141 13.20 -9.04 11.75
C VAL A 141 13.78 -9.88 10.62
N ILE A 142 13.37 -11.15 10.50
CA ILE A 142 13.79 -12.00 9.37
C ILE A 142 13.29 -11.43 8.05
N GLY A 143 12.02 -10.97 7.99
CA GLY A 143 11.45 -10.35 6.80
C GLY A 143 12.20 -9.10 6.34
N ILE A 144 12.51 -8.19 7.27
CA ILE A 144 13.33 -6.99 6.96
C ILE A 144 14.71 -7.39 6.48
N SER A 145 15.37 -8.33 7.16
CA SER A 145 16.72 -8.77 6.80
C SER A 145 16.75 -9.40 5.41
N ALA A 146 15.76 -10.22 5.07
CA ALA A 146 15.65 -10.82 3.75
C ALA A 146 15.38 -9.78 2.65
N ALA A 147 14.50 -8.80 2.92
CA ALA A 147 14.20 -7.72 1.97
C ALA A 147 15.40 -6.78 1.69
N ASN A 148 16.38 -6.73 2.59
CA ASN A 148 17.59 -5.91 2.44
C ASN A 148 18.73 -6.63 1.68
N VAL A 149 18.59 -7.92 1.38
CA VAL A 149 19.61 -8.72 0.67
C VAL A 149 19.29 -8.85 -0.83
N LEU A 150 18.04 -8.56 -1.22
CA LEU A 150 17.56 -8.58 -2.61
C LEU A 150 17.63 -7.19 -3.25
#